data_5d4a2849d296350853150445cf46b83a
#
_entry.id   5d4a2849d296350853150445cf46b83a
#
_cell.length_a   1.000
_cell.length_b   1.000
_cell.length_c   1.000
_cell.angle_alpha   90.00
_cell.angle_beta   90.00
_cell.angle_gamma   90.00
#
_symmetry.space_group_name_H-M   'P 1'
#
loop_
_entity.id
_entity.type
_entity.pdbx_description
1 polymer ?
#
loop_
_entity_poly.entity_id
_entity_poly.type
_entity_poly.pdbx_seq_one_letter_code
_entity_poly.pdbx_strand_id
1 'polypeptide(L)'
;MEGLVKHYPLTRGILFKKEIGAVRAVDGVDFALGRGETLGIVGESGCGKSTVARLLCSLERPTAGSIRFKGEDITRLSGRALKAVRRNIQMVFQDPYTSLNPRMTVGDIVGEPYEIHPEAAPKGDRRRRVRELLDVVGLDPDYVNRYPHQFSGGQRQRIGIARGLALRPEVIVADEPVSALDVSVQAQVINLMARLQTEFDLSYVFIAHDLSIVRHISDRVAVMYLGRIVETGRDAEIYDHPTHPYTQALLSAVPVPDPGARERRERIILGGDVPSPTDIPSGCRFRTRCWKARERCAREVPALAVPAVFERGGGPAAHDSACHFAEERRVVPPEDPGGPEAPQATVNGNGPG
;
A
#
# COMPACT_ATOMS: atom_id res chain seq x y z
N MET A 1 2.24 13.38 6.11
CA MET A 1 0.80 13.71 6.15
C MET A 1 0.45 14.03 7.57
N GLU A 2 -0.34 15.06 7.78
CA GLU A 2 -0.70 15.55 9.12
C GLU A 2 -2.21 15.77 9.19
N GLY A 3 -2.92 15.03 10.06
CA GLY A 3 -4.35 15.12 10.30
C GLY A 3 -5.22 14.99 9.05
N LEU A 4 -4.84 14.11 8.10
CA LEU A 4 -5.48 14.06 6.79
C LEU A 4 -6.91 13.56 6.88
N VAL A 5 -7.85 14.34 6.33
CA VAL A 5 -9.28 14.03 6.29
C VAL A 5 -9.80 14.08 4.87
N LYS A 6 -10.60 13.09 4.50
CA LYS A 6 -11.40 13.08 3.27
C LYS A 6 -12.78 12.53 3.56
N HIS A 7 -13.75 13.44 3.54
CA HIS A 7 -15.16 13.11 3.67
C HIS A 7 -15.86 13.39 2.33
N TYR A 8 -16.62 12.44 1.84
CA TYR A 8 -17.46 12.59 0.65
C TYR A 8 -18.88 12.88 1.07
N PRO A 9 -19.43 14.08 0.79
CA PRO A 9 -20.79 14.44 1.19
C PRO A 9 -21.82 13.57 0.47
N LEU A 10 -22.77 13.05 1.22
CA LEU A 10 -23.95 12.39 0.71
C LEU A 10 -25.06 13.42 0.55
N THR A 11 -25.49 13.63 -0.69
CA THR A 11 -26.55 14.60 -0.99
C THR A 11 -27.82 13.93 -1.48
N ARG A 12 -28.98 14.42 -1.06
CA ARG A 12 -30.29 13.98 -1.55
C ARG A 12 -30.97 15.14 -2.28
N GLY A 13 -31.59 14.81 -3.41
CA GLY A 13 -32.33 15.75 -4.25
C GLY A 13 -31.61 16.08 -5.57
N ILE A 14 -32.37 16.32 -6.63
CA ILE A 14 -31.88 16.62 -7.98
C ILE A 14 -31.69 18.14 -8.16
N LEU A 15 -32.67 18.94 -7.74
CA LEU A 15 -32.69 20.42 -7.87
C LEU A 15 -32.09 21.12 -6.64
N PHE A 16 -32.42 20.63 -5.43
CA PHE A 16 -31.86 21.14 -4.17
C PHE A 16 -31.11 20.00 -3.51
N LYS A 17 -29.77 20.02 -3.66
CA LYS A 17 -28.89 19.04 -3.00
C LYS A 17 -28.80 19.36 -1.52
N LYS A 18 -29.56 18.63 -0.68
CA LYS A 18 -29.43 18.69 0.77
C LYS A 18 -28.41 17.64 1.24
N GLU A 19 -27.42 18.05 1.98
CA GLU A 19 -26.48 17.14 2.62
C GLU A 19 -27.21 16.35 3.72
N ILE A 20 -27.12 15.01 3.64
CA ILE A 20 -27.78 14.06 4.56
C ILE A 20 -26.75 13.27 5.38
N GLY A 21 -25.47 13.44 5.11
CA GLY A 21 -24.36 12.74 5.76
C GLY A 21 -23.09 12.78 4.93
N ALA A 22 -22.09 12.05 5.36
CA ALA A 22 -20.84 11.92 4.62
C ALA A 22 -20.23 10.51 4.76
N VAL A 23 -19.60 10.03 3.70
CA VAL A 23 -18.70 8.87 3.76
C VAL A 23 -17.35 9.35 4.28
N ARG A 24 -16.96 8.92 5.47
CA ARG A 24 -15.68 9.29 6.10
C ARG A 24 -14.59 8.31 5.67
N ALA A 25 -14.10 8.48 4.44
CA ALA A 25 -13.14 7.56 3.86
C ALA A 25 -11.74 7.66 4.50
N VAL A 26 -11.31 8.87 4.86
CA VAL A 26 -10.09 9.16 5.63
C VAL A 26 -10.46 10.17 6.71
N ASP A 27 -10.07 9.93 7.97
CA ASP A 27 -10.56 10.71 9.10
C ASP A 27 -9.49 10.89 10.19
N GLY A 28 -8.48 11.70 9.88
CA GLY A 28 -7.35 11.98 10.76
C GLY A 28 -6.25 10.93 10.60
N VAL A 29 -5.69 10.82 9.41
CA VAL A 29 -4.54 9.93 9.11
C VAL A 29 -3.26 10.74 9.16
N ASP A 30 -2.32 10.24 9.95
CA ASP A 30 -0.98 10.81 10.12
C ASP A 30 0.08 9.76 9.79
N PHE A 31 1.03 10.10 8.94
CA PHE A 31 2.27 9.34 8.77
C PHE A 31 3.36 10.15 8.07
N ALA A 32 4.59 9.72 8.26
CA ALA A 32 5.76 10.17 7.52
C ALA A 32 6.32 9.02 6.69
N LEU A 33 6.95 9.35 5.57
CA LEU A 33 7.70 8.44 4.70
C LEU A 33 9.12 8.97 4.59
N GLY A 34 10.09 8.15 4.94
CA GLY A 34 11.51 8.43 4.78
C GLY A 34 11.98 8.24 3.32
N ARG A 35 13.15 8.78 3.01
CA ARG A 35 13.79 8.53 1.72
C ARG A 35 14.28 7.09 1.65
N GLY A 36 14.02 6.40 0.54
CA GLY A 36 14.35 5.00 0.34
C GLY A 36 13.52 4.03 1.20
N GLU A 37 12.51 4.54 1.94
CA GLU A 37 11.64 3.74 2.80
C GLU A 37 10.43 3.22 2.04
N THR A 38 9.98 2.02 2.39
CA THR A 38 8.67 1.48 2.02
C THR A 38 7.73 1.47 3.22
N LEU A 39 6.65 2.28 3.15
CA LEU A 39 5.54 2.21 4.09
C LEU A 39 4.43 1.34 3.51
N GLY A 40 4.16 0.20 4.13
CA GLY A 40 3.02 -0.65 3.83
C GLY A 40 1.75 -0.13 4.49
N ILE A 41 0.65 0.03 3.73
CA ILE A 41 -0.67 0.36 4.29
C ILE A 41 -1.60 -0.82 4.05
N VAL A 42 -2.09 -1.42 5.12
CA VAL A 42 -2.94 -2.63 5.06
C VAL A 42 -4.28 -2.42 5.76
N GLY A 43 -5.25 -3.23 5.40
CA GLY A 43 -6.58 -3.23 6.00
C GLY A 43 -7.64 -3.81 5.07
N GLU A 44 -8.83 -4.08 5.59
CA GLU A 44 -9.96 -4.62 4.81
C GLU A 44 -10.37 -3.69 3.65
N SER A 45 -11.03 -4.27 2.63
CA SER A 45 -11.55 -3.48 1.50
C SER A 45 -12.52 -2.40 2.00
N GLY A 46 -12.45 -1.21 1.40
CA GLY A 46 -13.29 -0.06 1.79
C GLY A 46 -12.84 0.70 3.03
N CYS A 47 -11.71 0.35 3.69
CA CYS A 47 -11.24 1.08 4.88
C CYS A 47 -10.61 2.45 4.57
N GLY A 48 -10.43 2.82 3.28
CA GLY A 48 -9.93 4.14 2.86
C GLY A 48 -8.54 4.17 2.21
N LYS A 49 -7.86 3.03 2.03
CA LYS A 49 -6.48 2.92 1.49
C LYS A 49 -6.31 3.61 0.13
N SER A 50 -7.15 3.26 -0.85
CA SER A 50 -7.08 3.87 -2.19
C SER A 50 -7.42 5.38 -2.17
N THR A 51 -8.22 5.83 -1.20
CA THR A 51 -8.45 7.26 -0.99
C THR A 51 -7.16 7.95 -0.51
N VAL A 52 -6.41 7.33 0.41
CA VAL A 52 -5.08 7.82 0.82
C VAL A 52 -4.14 7.91 -0.38
N ALA A 53 -4.09 6.88 -1.24
CA ALA A 53 -3.28 6.89 -2.45
C ALA A 53 -3.61 8.07 -3.38
N ARG A 54 -4.91 8.31 -3.64
CA ARG A 54 -5.37 9.40 -4.50
C ARG A 54 -5.04 10.78 -3.92
N LEU A 55 -5.13 10.93 -2.60
CA LEU A 55 -4.77 12.17 -1.91
C LEU A 55 -3.27 12.44 -2.01
N LEU A 56 -2.41 11.43 -1.79
CA LEU A 56 -0.96 11.52 -1.94
C LEU A 56 -0.54 11.97 -3.34
N CYS A 57 -1.12 11.38 -4.36
CA CYS A 57 -0.87 11.74 -5.76
C CYS A 57 -1.58 13.03 -6.18
N SER A 58 -2.24 13.74 -5.24
CA SER A 58 -3.04 14.94 -5.52
C SER A 58 -4.07 14.74 -6.64
N LEU A 59 -4.56 13.52 -6.82
CA LEU A 59 -5.68 13.20 -7.72
C LEU A 59 -7.00 13.68 -7.11
N GLU A 60 -7.07 13.71 -5.78
CA GLU A 60 -8.16 14.28 -5.01
C GLU A 60 -7.63 15.30 -4.00
N ARG A 61 -8.48 16.24 -3.61
CA ARG A 61 -8.17 17.22 -2.55
C ARG A 61 -8.70 16.72 -1.22
N PRO A 62 -7.94 16.82 -0.13
CA PRO A 62 -8.45 16.51 1.20
C PRO A 62 -9.52 17.53 1.64
N THR A 63 -10.37 17.11 2.57
CA THR A 63 -11.35 17.96 3.23
C THR A 63 -10.66 18.83 4.31
N ALA A 64 -9.69 18.23 5.02
CA ALA A 64 -8.87 18.91 6.03
C ALA A 64 -7.51 18.19 6.16
N GLY A 65 -6.60 18.77 6.92
CA GLY A 65 -5.24 18.29 7.11
C GLY A 65 -4.30 18.76 6.01
N SER A 66 -3.05 18.29 6.05
CA SER A 66 -2.00 18.70 5.12
C SER A 66 -1.16 17.53 4.61
N ILE A 67 -0.63 17.69 3.38
CA ILE A 67 0.33 16.79 2.76
C ILE A 67 1.60 17.61 2.50
N ARG A 68 2.73 17.17 3.05
CA ARG A 68 4.03 17.82 2.81
C ARG A 68 4.93 16.92 2.01
N PHE A 69 5.59 17.50 1.02
CA PHE A 69 6.64 16.85 0.24
C PHE A 69 7.92 17.66 0.36
N LYS A 70 8.99 17.06 0.89
CA LYS A 70 10.28 17.77 1.18
C LYS A 70 10.10 19.05 2.01
N GLY A 71 9.19 19.02 2.98
CA GLY A 71 8.90 20.17 3.84
C GLY A 71 7.91 21.17 3.27
N GLU A 72 7.62 21.16 1.97
CA GLU A 72 6.66 22.05 1.32
C GLU A 72 5.24 21.48 1.39
N ASP A 73 4.27 22.34 1.72
CA ASP A 73 2.84 21.97 1.71
C ASP A 73 2.34 21.90 0.26
N ILE A 74 1.96 20.69 -0.17
CA ILE A 74 1.44 20.41 -1.50
C ILE A 74 -0.08 20.28 -1.56
N THR A 75 -0.78 20.44 -0.43
CA THR A 75 -2.20 20.13 -0.24
C THR A 75 -3.12 20.84 -1.22
N ARG A 76 -2.80 22.12 -1.52
CA ARG A 76 -3.67 23.00 -2.33
C ARG A 76 -3.02 23.49 -3.62
N LEU A 77 -1.92 22.88 -4.01
CA LEU A 77 -1.24 23.27 -5.25
C LEU A 77 -2.13 23.11 -6.49
N SER A 78 -1.88 23.91 -7.50
CA SER A 78 -2.58 23.88 -8.77
C SER A 78 -1.64 24.28 -9.93
N GLY A 79 -2.07 24.10 -11.16
CA GLY A 79 -1.34 24.53 -12.35
C GLY A 79 0.09 23.95 -12.41
N ARG A 80 1.06 24.81 -12.66
CA ARG A 80 2.47 24.41 -12.86
C ARG A 80 3.10 23.80 -11.61
N ALA A 81 2.81 24.33 -10.41
CA ALA A 81 3.33 23.80 -9.16
C ALA A 81 2.85 22.37 -8.90
N LEU A 82 1.55 22.09 -9.10
CA LEU A 82 1.01 20.74 -9.00
C LEU A 82 1.63 19.80 -10.03
N LYS A 83 1.83 20.26 -11.27
CA LYS A 83 2.49 19.48 -12.32
C LYS A 83 3.92 19.08 -11.92
N ALA A 84 4.68 19.99 -11.31
CA ALA A 84 6.03 19.72 -10.82
C ALA A 84 6.03 18.66 -9.71
N VAL A 85 5.11 18.72 -8.75
CA VAL A 85 4.97 17.70 -7.69
C VAL A 85 4.59 16.34 -8.27
N ARG A 86 3.62 16.28 -9.17
CA ARG A 86 3.19 15.03 -9.82
C ARG A 86 4.29 14.34 -10.61
N ARG A 87 5.32 15.05 -11.05
CA ARG A 87 6.52 14.46 -11.64
C ARG A 87 7.28 13.58 -10.62
N ASN A 88 7.31 14.01 -9.37
CA ASN A 88 8.08 13.36 -8.31
C ASN A 88 7.28 12.30 -7.55
N ILE A 89 5.95 12.37 -7.59
CA ILE A 89 5.05 11.39 -6.93
C ILE A 89 4.20 10.74 -8.02
N GLN A 90 4.47 9.48 -8.29
CA GLN A 90 3.77 8.70 -9.32
C GLN A 90 2.92 7.60 -8.72
N MET A 91 1.90 7.16 -9.45
CA MET A 91 0.98 6.11 -9.02
C MET A 91 1.07 4.88 -9.92
N VAL A 92 1.16 3.71 -9.30
CA VAL A 92 0.94 2.40 -9.94
C VAL A 92 -0.42 1.91 -9.49
N PHE A 93 -1.33 1.68 -10.44
CA PHE A 93 -2.73 1.37 -10.18
C PHE A 93 -2.96 -0.11 -9.94
N GLN A 94 -4.06 -0.41 -9.24
CA GLN A 94 -4.50 -1.74 -8.83
C GLN A 94 -4.76 -2.68 -10.00
N ASP A 95 -5.48 -2.23 -11.02
CA ASP A 95 -5.90 -3.07 -12.15
C ASP A 95 -5.12 -2.71 -13.41
N PRO A 96 -4.22 -3.61 -13.84
CA PRO A 96 -3.46 -3.41 -15.07
C PRO A 96 -4.33 -3.47 -16.35
N TYR A 97 -5.57 -3.98 -16.27
CA TYR A 97 -6.48 -4.04 -17.41
C TYR A 97 -7.17 -2.70 -17.67
N THR A 98 -7.58 -2.01 -16.62
CA THR A 98 -8.27 -0.70 -16.74
C THR A 98 -7.32 0.49 -16.73
N SER A 99 -6.10 0.32 -16.20
CA SER A 99 -5.11 1.41 -16.11
C SER A 99 -4.35 1.68 -17.40
N LEU A 100 -4.34 0.72 -18.34
CA LEU A 100 -3.69 0.86 -19.64
C LEU A 100 -4.75 1.05 -20.73
N ASN A 101 -4.65 2.13 -21.51
CA ASN A 101 -5.56 2.34 -22.62
C ASN A 101 -5.35 1.24 -23.70
N PRO A 102 -6.35 0.37 -23.97
CA PRO A 102 -6.19 -0.76 -24.88
C PRO A 102 -5.99 -0.35 -26.36
N ARG A 103 -6.23 0.91 -26.69
CA ARG A 103 -6.07 1.46 -28.04
C ARG A 103 -4.71 2.08 -28.29
N MET A 104 -3.88 2.23 -27.26
CA MET A 104 -2.53 2.77 -27.35
C MET A 104 -1.53 1.63 -27.41
N THR A 105 -0.40 1.85 -28.10
CA THR A 105 0.73 0.93 -28.04
C THR A 105 1.43 1.02 -26.68
N VAL A 106 2.22 0.00 -26.32
CA VAL A 106 3.05 0.03 -25.11
C VAL A 106 3.99 1.22 -25.14
N GLY A 107 4.55 1.55 -26.33
CA GLY A 107 5.42 2.71 -26.51
C GLY A 107 4.72 4.04 -26.20
N ASP A 108 3.47 4.18 -26.62
CA ASP A 108 2.66 5.38 -26.33
C ASP A 108 2.32 5.47 -24.83
N ILE A 109 1.92 4.35 -24.22
CA ILE A 109 1.56 4.29 -22.79
C ILE A 109 2.74 4.66 -21.89
N VAL A 110 3.90 4.04 -22.10
CA VAL A 110 5.11 4.31 -21.30
C VAL A 110 5.68 5.68 -21.64
N GLY A 111 5.46 6.16 -22.87
CA GLY A 111 5.91 7.46 -23.35
C GLY A 111 5.00 8.64 -23.00
N GLU A 112 3.74 8.40 -22.60
CA GLU A 112 2.77 9.44 -22.26
C GLU A 112 3.29 10.47 -21.23
N PRO A 113 3.97 10.08 -20.14
CA PRO A 113 4.55 11.04 -19.21
C PRO A 113 5.53 12.03 -19.87
N TYR A 114 6.25 11.63 -20.91
CA TYR A 114 7.15 12.52 -21.65
C TYR A 114 6.41 13.52 -22.56
N GLU A 115 5.16 13.26 -22.90
CA GLU A 115 4.32 14.23 -23.63
C GLU A 115 3.83 15.32 -22.70
N ILE A 116 3.47 14.92 -21.46
CA ILE A 116 3.04 15.83 -20.41
C ILE A 116 4.23 16.66 -19.91
N HIS A 117 5.42 16.04 -19.81
CA HIS A 117 6.68 16.61 -19.32
C HIS A 117 7.77 16.57 -20.40
N PRO A 118 7.69 17.39 -21.46
CA PRO A 118 8.61 17.33 -22.59
C PRO A 118 10.06 17.65 -22.20
N GLU A 119 10.26 18.34 -21.08
CA GLU A 119 11.58 18.60 -20.50
C GLU A 119 12.28 17.33 -19.96
N ALA A 120 11.51 16.29 -19.64
CA ALA A 120 12.08 15.03 -19.14
C ALA A 120 12.68 14.18 -20.26
N ALA A 121 12.18 14.26 -21.49
CA ALA A 121 12.75 13.60 -22.66
C ALA A 121 12.47 14.40 -23.95
N PRO A 122 13.48 14.91 -24.65
CA PRO A 122 13.34 15.48 -25.98
C PRO A 122 12.67 14.49 -26.94
N LYS A 123 11.93 14.99 -27.92
CA LYS A 123 11.15 14.13 -28.85
C LYS A 123 11.99 13.03 -29.52
N GLY A 124 13.25 13.32 -29.90
CA GLY A 124 14.14 12.35 -30.52
C GLY A 124 14.59 11.22 -29.60
N ASP A 125 14.60 11.44 -28.29
CA ASP A 125 15.07 10.48 -27.28
C ASP A 125 13.95 9.60 -26.68
N ARG A 126 12.69 9.97 -26.83
CA ARG A 126 11.56 9.31 -26.16
C ARG A 126 11.51 7.81 -26.43
N ARG A 127 11.60 7.41 -27.71
CA ARG A 127 11.53 6.00 -28.10
C ARG A 127 12.69 5.18 -27.49
N ARG A 128 13.89 5.73 -27.45
CA ARG A 128 15.06 5.10 -26.81
C ARG A 128 14.80 4.91 -25.31
N ARG A 129 14.35 5.96 -24.61
CA ARG A 129 14.04 5.90 -23.16
C ARG A 129 12.93 4.93 -22.83
N VAL A 130 11.89 4.83 -23.66
CA VAL A 130 10.83 3.83 -23.50
C VAL A 130 11.39 2.41 -23.61
N ARG A 131 12.28 2.14 -24.57
CA ARG A 131 12.93 0.83 -24.71
C ARG A 131 13.81 0.50 -23.50
N GLU A 132 14.56 1.46 -22.98
CA GLU A 132 15.36 1.35 -21.76
C GLU A 132 14.46 1.01 -20.55
N LEU A 133 13.30 1.67 -20.42
CA LEU A 133 12.35 1.38 -19.33
C LEU A 133 11.72 -0.01 -19.44
N LEU A 134 11.42 -0.48 -20.65
CA LEU A 134 10.93 -1.84 -20.84
C LEU A 134 11.97 -2.87 -20.41
N ASP A 135 13.25 -2.67 -20.77
CA ASP A 135 14.36 -3.53 -20.34
C ASP A 135 14.50 -3.53 -18.80
N VAL A 136 14.47 -2.36 -18.17
CA VAL A 136 14.53 -2.19 -16.71
C VAL A 136 13.47 -3.01 -15.98
N VAL A 137 12.24 -3.10 -16.52
CA VAL A 137 11.17 -3.91 -15.92
C VAL A 137 11.17 -5.37 -16.39
N GLY A 138 12.18 -5.79 -17.17
CA GLY A 138 12.34 -7.16 -17.67
C GLY A 138 11.36 -7.52 -18.80
N LEU A 139 11.03 -6.55 -19.64
CA LEU A 139 10.29 -6.74 -20.89
C LEU A 139 11.19 -6.49 -22.10
N ASP A 140 10.95 -7.21 -23.19
CA ASP A 140 11.66 -7.00 -24.44
C ASP A 140 11.48 -5.56 -24.95
N PRO A 141 12.56 -4.80 -25.18
CA PRO A 141 12.51 -3.44 -25.72
C PRO A 141 11.77 -3.33 -27.08
N ASP A 142 11.64 -4.39 -27.84
CA ASP A 142 10.94 -4.40 -29.11
C ASP A 142 9.41 -4.47 -28.99
N TYR A 143 8.90 -4.65 -27.78
CA TYR A 143 7.45 -4.63 -27.50
C TYR A 143 6.81 -3.25 -27.61
N VAL A 144 7.55 -2.21 -27.91
CA VAL A 144 7.05 -0.81 -28.03
C VAL A 144 5.85 -0.66 -28.96
N ASN A 145 5.75 -1.49 -30.00
CA ASN A 145 4.66 -1.42 -31.00
C ASN A 145 3.49 -2.36 -30.69
N ARG A 146 3.56 -3.14 -29.59
CA ARG A 146 2.50 -4.08 -29.20
C ARG A 146 1.42 -3.37 -28.39
N TYR A 147 0.24 -3.98 -28.33
CA TYR A 147 -0.93 -3.48 -27.58
C TYR A 147 -1.09 -4.24 -26.26
N PRO A 148 -1.70 -3.61 -25.22
CA PRO A 148 -1.86 -4.24 -23.89
C PRO A 148 -2.53 -5.62 -23.93
N HIS A 149 -3.51 -5.84 -24.80
CA HIS A 149 -4.21 -7.13 -24.89
C HIS A 149 -3.33 -8.32 -25.33
N GLN A 150 -2.12 -8.06 -25.84
CA GLN A 150 -1.16 -9.09 -26.27
C GLN A 150 -0.25 -9.56 -25.11
N PHE A 151 -0.46 -9.08 -23.88
CA PHE A 151 0.38 -9.34 -22.71
C PHE A 151 -0.39 -10.04 -21.60
N SER A 152 0.32 -10.84 -20.81
CA SER A 152 -0.20 -11.41 -19.56
C SER A 152 -0.46 -10.31 -18.50
N GLY A 153 -1.21 -10.64 -17.45
CA GLY A 153 -1.46 -9.72 -16.33
C GLY A 153 -0.17 -9.16 -15.71
N GLY A 154 0.80 -10.02 -15.43
CA GLY A 154 2.10 -9.63 -14.88
C GLY A 154 2.92 -8.75 -15.82
N GLN A 155 2.89 -9.02 -17.14
CA GLN A 155 3.55 -8.17 -18.13
C GLN A 155 2.87 -6.80 -18.22
N ARG A 156 1.53 -6.73 -18.16
CA ARG A 156 0.81 -5.43 -18.12
C ARG A 156 1.14 -4.64 -16.86
N GLN A 157 1.27 -5.32 -15.71
CA GLN A 157 1.70 -4.66 -14.50
C GLN A 157 3.10 -4.07 -14.62
N ARG A 158 4.04 -4.80 -15.24
CA ARG A 158 5.39 -4.29 -15.55
C ARG A 158 5.36 -3.06 -16.48
N ILE A 159 4.45 -3.03 -17.46
CA ILE A 159 4.23 -1.85 -18.32
C ILE A 159 3.73 -0.66 -17.47
N GLY A 160 2.79 -0.89 -16.53
CA GLY A 160 2.31 0.13 -15.60
C GLY A 160 3.42 0.67 -14.70
N ILE A 161 4.31 -0.20 -14.21
CA ILE A 161 5.50 0.19 -13.43
C ILE A 161 6.46 1.00 -14.30
N ALA A 162 6.75 0.58 -15.54
CA ALA A 162 7.61 1.30 -16.48
C ALA A 162 7.08 2.73 -16.75
N ARG A 163 5.76 2.88 -16.93
CA ARG A 163 5.11 4.19 -17.06
C ARG A 163 5.33 5.05 -15.81
N GLY A 164 5.16 4.47 -14.62
CA GLY A 164 5.40 5.16 -13.35
C GLY A 164 6.85 5.64 -13.18
N LEU A 165 7.82 4.89 -13.71
CA LEU A 165 9.25 5.22 -13.65
C LEU A 165 9.70 6.27 -14.67
N ALA A 166 8.90 6.55 -15.71
CA ALA A 166 9.31 7.37 -16.86
C ALA A 166 9.88 8.75 -16.46
N LEU A 167 9.31 9.39 -15.45
CA LEU A 167 9.75 10.70 -14.98
C LEU A 167 10.83 10.65 -13.91
N ARG A 168 11.34 9.46 -13.55
CA ARG A 168 12.27 9.23 -12.44
C ARG A 168 11.73 9.83 -11.13
N PRO A 169 10.58 9.37 -10.65
CA PRO A 169 9.98 9.89 -9.42
C PRO A 169 10.83 9.56 -8.21
N GLU A 170 10.59 10.28 -7.11
CA GLU A 170 11.17 9.98 -5.81
C GLU A 170 10.24 9.08 -4.97
N VAL A 171 8.93 9.18 -5.22
CA VAL A 171 7.91 8.40 -4.51
C VAL A 171 6.99 7.70 -5.51
N ILE A 172 6.78 6.42 -5.31
CA ILE A 172 5.74 5.66 -6.00
C ILE A 172 4.68 5.22 -4.99
N VAL A 173 3.44 5.58 -5.26
CA VAL A 173 2.26 5.10 -4.54
C VAL A 173 1.71 3.90 -5.31
N ALA A 174 1.88 2.71 -4.78
CA ALA A 174 1.42 1.47 -5.39
C ALA A 174 0.11 1.03 -4.72
N ASP A 175 -1.02 1.23 -5.40
CA ASP A 175 -2.35 0.88 -4.90
C ASP A 175 -2.70 -0.53 -5.35
N GLU A 176 -2.57 -1.51 -4.45
CA GLU A 176 -2.80 -2.95 -4.65
C GLU A 176 -2.16 -3.51 -5.94
N PRO A 177 -0.85 -3.27 -6.19
CA PRO A 177 -0.25 -3.48 -7.50
C PRO A 177 -0.16 -4.95 -7.94
N VAL A 178 -0.50 -5.89 -7.08
CA VAL A 178 -0.41 -7.33 -7.34
C VAL A 178 -1.70 -8.10 -7.06
N SER A 179 -2.77 -7.44 -6.62
CA SER A 179 -4.01 -8.09 -6.17
C SER A 179 -4.72 -8.92 -7.25
N ALA A 180 -4.56 -8.55 -8.53
CA ALA A 180 -5.18 -9.23 -9.67
C ALA A 180 -4.27 -10.28 -10.34
N LEU A 181 -3.14 -10.64 -9.71
CA LEU A 181 -2.14 -11.53 -10.27
C LEU A 181 -2.06 -12.87 -9.50
N ASP A 182 -1.65 -13.92 -10.18
CA ASP A 182 -1.34 -15.22 -9.56
C ASP A 182 -0.16 -15.11 -8.59
N VAL A 183 -0.14 -15.92 -7.52
CA VAL A 183 0.87 -15.87 -6.45
C VAL A 183 2.31 -15.85 -6.94
N SER A 184 2.63 -16.69 -7.93
CA SER A 184 4.00 -16.75 -8.51
C SER A 184 4.37 -15.45 -9.24
N VAL A 185 3.41 -14.84 -9.92
CA VAL A 185 3.60 -13.56 -10.63
C VAL A 185 3.64 -12.39 -9.64
N GLN A 186 2.86 -12.46 -8.56
CA GLN A 186 2.95 -11.47 -7.46
C GLN A 186 4.38 -11.39 -6.91
N ALA A 187 4.99 -12.55 -6.57
CA ALA A 187 6.36 -12.59 -6.06
C ALA A 187 7.37 -11.96 -7.04
N GLN A 188 7.22 -12.22 -8.35
CA GLN A 188 8.09 -11.62 -9.37
C GLN A 188 7.96 -10.11 -9.44
N VAL A 189 6.73 -9.56 -9.32
CA VAL A 189 6.49 -8.11 -9.35
C VAL A 189 7.02 -7.44 -8.08
N ILE A 190 6.84 -8.08 -6.91
CA ILE A 190 7.38 -7.58 -5.63
C ILE A 190 8.91 -7.52 -5.67
N ASN A 191 9.56 -8.60 -6.13
CA ASN A 191 11.03 -8.65 -6.29
C ASN A 191 11.52 -7.58 -7.28
N LEU A 192 10.78 -7.37 -8.37
CA LEU A 192 11.06 -6.28 -9.31
C LEU A 192 11.00 -4.93 -8.59
N MET A 193 9.94 -4.65 -7.82
CA MET A 193 9.78 -3.36 -7.11
C MET A 193 10.89 -3.15 -6.07
N ALA A 194 11.26 -4.18 -5.30
CA ALA A 194 12.36 -4.11 -4.34
C ALA A 194 13.72 -3.80 -5.03
N ARG A 195 14.00 -4.42 -6.18
CA ARG A 195 15.18 -4.12 -6.98
C ARG A 195 15.17 -2.67 -7.48
N LEU A 196 14.04 -2.21 -8.02
CA LEU A 196 13.88 -0.84 -8.50
C LEU A 196 14.02 0.20 -7.39
N GLN A 197 13.59 -0.12 -6.16
CA GLN A 197 13.80 0.74 -4.99
C GLN A 197 15.28 1.03 -4.78
N THR A 198 16.10 0.00 -4.76
CA THR A 198 17.55 0.13 -4.58
C THR A 198 18.22 0.81 -5.78
N GLU A 199 17.85 0.44 -7.00
CA GLU A 199 18.47 0.93 -8.23
C GLU A 199 18.20 2.42 -8.49
N PHE A 200 16.97 2.88 -8.15
CA PHE A 200 16.51 4.26 -8.43
C PHE A 200 16.36 5.11 -7.18
N ASP A 201 16.72 4.62 -5.98
CA ASP A 201 16.57 5.31 -4.69
C ASP A 201 15.10 5.75 -4.45
N LEU A 202 14.16 4.84 -4.73
CA LEU A 202 12.74 5.10 -4.64
C LEU A 202 12.22 4.95 -3.21
N SER A 203 11.23 5.75 -2.85
CA SER A 203 10.40 5.51 -1.66
C SER A 203 9.02 4.99 -2.10
N TYR A 204 8.48 4.02 -1.37
CA TYR A 204 7.16 3.46 -1.68
C TYR A 204 6.12 3.74 -0.61
N VAL A 205 4.90 4.08 -1.01
CA VAL A 205 3.69 3.82 -0.23
C VAL A 205 3.02 2.61 -0.88
N PHE A 206 3.15 1.46 -0.25
CA PHE A 206 2.67 0.19 -0.78
C PHE A 206 1.35 -0.20 -0.12
N ILE A 207 0.26 -0.14 -0.86
CA ILE A 207 -1.07 -0.47 -0.37
C ILE A 207 -1.41 -1.90 -0.76
N ALA A 208 -1.83 -2.71 0.21
CA ALA A 208 -2.34 -4.05 -0.03
C ALA A 208 -3.44 -4.42 0.98
N HIS A 209 -4.18 -5.47 0.68
CA HIS A 209 -5.12 -6.08 1.62
C HIS A 209 -4.52 -7.29 2.33
N ASP A 210 -3.42 -7.86 1.81
CA ASP A 210 -2.73 -9.02 2.35
C ASP A 210 -1.44 -8.61 3.07
N LEU A 211 -1.39 -8.91 4.37
CA LEU A 211 -0.24 -8.67 5.23
C LEU A 211 1.00 -9.48 4.81
N SER A 212 0.83 -10.70 4.26
CA SER A 212 1.96 -11.53 3.83
C SER A 212 2.77 -10.87 2.72
N ILE A 213 2.09 -10.21 1.80
CA ILE A 213 2.72 -9.46 0.70
C ILE A 213 3.52 -8.27 1.25
N VAL A 214 2.90 -7.51 2.16
CA VAL A 214 3.49 -6.29 2.73
C VAL A 214 4.75 -6.60 3.54
N ARG A 215 4.81 -7.72 4.25
CA ARG A 215 5.98 -8.16 5.01
C ARG A 215 7.26 -8.26 4.16
N HIS A 216 7.13 -8.63 2.88
CA HIS A 216 8.29 -8.84 2.00
C HIS A 216 8.88 -7.57 1.41
N ILE A 217 8.18 -6.45 1.49
CA ILE A 217 8.63 -5.22 0.81
C ILE A 217 8.69 -4.00 1.73
N SER A 218 8.06 -4.06 2.92
CA SER A 218 7.86 -2.87 3.75
C SER A 218 8.83 -2.80 4.90
N ASP A 219 9.40 -1.61 5.15
CA ASP A 219 10.21 -1.31 6.33
C ASP A 219 9.31 -1.02 7.54
N ARG A 220 8.17 -0.36 7.28
CA ARG A 220 7.14 -0.06 8.27
C ARG A 220 5.76 -0.37 7.72
N VAL A 221 4.84 -0.69 8.64
CA VAL A 221 3.46 -1.02 8.33
C VAL A 221 2.51 -0.12 9.10
N ALA A 222 1.47 0.36 8.43
CA ALA A 222 0.33 1.07 9.00
C ALA A 222 -0.94 0.27 8.74
N VAL A 223 -1.59 -0.19 9.79
CA VAL A 223 -2.85 -0.93 9.73
C VAL A 223 -4.01 0.05 9.78
N MET A 224 -4.85 0.03 8.76
CA MET A 224 -5.95 0.99 8.58
C MET A 224 -7.31 0.31 8.76
N TYR A 225 -8.18 0.92 9.58
CA TYR A 225 -9.55 0.48 9.80
C TYR A 225 -10.52 1.66 9.80
N LEU A 226 -11.58 1.59 8.99
CA LEU A 226 -12.63 2.63 8.88
C LEU A 226 -12.07 4.07 8.84
N GLY A 227 -11.11 4.33 7.95
CA GLY A 227 -10.57 5.66 7.71
C GLY A 227 -9.50 6.13 8.70
N ARG A 228 -9.02 5.29 9.62
CA ARG A 228 -7.97 5.62 10.59
C ARG A 228 -6.87 4.57 10.61
N ILE A 229 -5.65 5.00 10.92
CA ILE A 229 -4.57 4.09 11.32
C ILE A 229 -4.86 3.65 12.76
N VAL A 230 -4.90 2.34 12.97
CA VAL A 230 -5.17 1.74 14.28
C VAL A 230 -3.94 1.13 14.92
N GLU A 231 -2.94 0.78 14.11
CA GLU A 231 -1.63 0.33 14.58
C GLU A 231 -0.57 0.67 13.54
N THR A 232 0.63 1.07 13.97
CA THR A 232 1.77 1.32 13.08
C THR A 232 3.07 1.00 13.81
N GLY A 233 4.02 0.45 13.08
CA GLY A 233 5.33 0.07 13.59
C GLY A 233 6.23 -0.45 12.46
N ARG A 234 7.44 -0.89 12.81
CA ARG A 234 8.28 -1.63 11.87
C ARG A 234 7.63 -2.97 11.55
N ASP A 235 8.03 -3.59 10.46
CA ASP A 235 7.49 -4.88 10.05
C ASP A 235 7.56 -5.91 11.18
N ALA A 236 8.73 -6.14 11.79
CA ALA A 236 8.90 -7.08 12.90
C ALA A 236 7.97 -6.77 14.09
N GLU A 237 7.73 -5.49 14.40
CA GLU A 237 6.87 -5.08 15.51
C GLU A 237 5.41 -5.44 15.23
N ILE A 238 4.94 -5.21 14.00
CA ILE A 238 3.57 -5.51 13.62
C ILE A 238 3.32 -7.02 13.48
N TYR A 239 4.30 -7.79 12.98
CA TYR A 239 4.11 -9.23 12.74
C TYR A 239 4.41 -10.09 13.97
N ASP A 240 5.41 -9.73 14.75
CA ASP A 240 5.83 -10.54 15.90
C ASP A 240 5.21 -10.07 17.23
N HIS A 241 4.87 -8.77 17.35
CA HIS A 241 4.37 -8.14 18.57
C HIS A 241 3.08 -7.33 18.40
N PRO A 242 2.07 -7.80 17.60
CA PRO A 242 0.85 -7.03 17.35
C PRO A 242 0.09 -6.80 18.67
N THR A 243 -0.37 -5.56 18.88
CA THR A 243 -1.06 -5.14 20.10
C THR A 243 -2.52 -4.77 19.89
N HIS A 244 -2.88 -4.32 18.68
CA HIS A 244 -4.27 -3.99 18.36
C HIS A 244 -5.05 -5.26 17.98
N PRO A 245 -6.23 -5.51 18.57
CA PRO A 245 -7.02 -6.71 18.28
C PRO A 245 -7.33 -6.92 16.79
N TYR A 246 -7.55 -5.86 16.03
CA TYR A 246 -7.77 -5.96 14.59
C TYR A 246 -6.54 -6.48 13.83
N THR A 247 -5.34 -6.00 14.16
CA THR A 247 -4.08 -6.49 13.58
C THR A 247 -3.85 -7.96 13.92
N GLN A 248 -4.12 -8.36 15.17
CA GLN A 248 -4.06 -9.76 15.60
C GLN A 248 -5.01 -10.64 14.78
N ALA A 249 -6.24 -10.17 14.53
CA ALA A 249 -7.20 -10.89 13.71
C ALA A 249 -6.75 -11.02 12.26
N LEU A 250 -6.26 -9.92 11.64
CA LEU A 250 -5.73 -9.95 10.27
C LEU A 250 -4.56 -10.92 10.15
N LEU A 251 -3.59 -10.84 11.05
CA LEU A 251 -2.44 -11.74 11.07
C LEU A 251 -2.88 -13.19 11.28
N SER A 252 -3.87 -13.44 12.14
CA SER A 252 -4.41 -14.80 12.35
C SER A 252 -5.04 -15.40 11.09
N ALA A 253 -5.43 -14.62 10.11
CA ALA A 253 -6.03 -15.07 8.86
C ALA A 253 -4.99 -15.37 7.75
N VAL A 254 -3.73 -14.89 7.89
CA VAL A 254 -2.67 -15.13 6.90
C VAL A 254 -2.36 -16.62 6.80
N PRO A 255 -2.36 -17.26 5.62
CA PRO A 255 -2.01 -18.67 5.47
C PRO A 255 -0.56 -18.93 5.90
N VAL A 256 -0.34 -20.01 6.67
CA VAL A 256 0.99 -20.49 7.02
C VAL A 256 1.30 -21.72 6.19
N PRO A 257 2.44 -21.76 5.47
CA PRO A 257 2.79 -22.89 4.63
C PRO A 257 3.07 -24.19 5.41
N ASP A 258 3.54 -24.09 6.66
CA ASP A 258 3.85 -25.24 7.53
C ASP A 258 2.57 -25.89 8.08
N PRO A 259 2.28 -27.17 7.75
CA PRO A 259 1.14 -27.90 8.29
C PRO A 259 1.14 -28.00 9.82
N GLY A 260 2.30 -28.21 10.45
CA GLY A 260 2.44 -28.33 11.90
C GLY A 260 2.21 -27.01 12.65
N ALA A 261 2.61 -25.89 12.04
CA ALA A 261 2.31 -24.56 12.56
C ALA A 261 0.82 -24.19 12.36
N ARG A 262 0.18 -24.71 11.30
CA ARG A 262 -1.24 -24.49 11.01
C ARG A 262 -2.17 -25.08 12.09
N GLU A 263 -1.85 -26.27 12.61
CA GLU A 263 -2.63 -26.93 13.67
C GLU A 263 -2.48 -26.22 15.03
N ARG A 264 -1.34 -25.59 15.28
CA ARG A 264 -1.07 -24.87 16.54
C ARG A 264 -1.59 -23.44 16.55
N ARG A 265 -2.11 -22.96 15.42
CA ARG A 265 -2.55 -21.58 15.26
C ARG A 265 -4.02 -21.40 15.63
N GLU A 266 -4.29 -20.53 16.59
CA GLU A 266 -5.64 -20.10 16.93
C GLU A 266 -6.10 -19.01 15.94
N ARG A 267 -7.04 -19.35 15.04
CA ARG A 267 -7.64 -18.38 14.13
C ARG A 267 -8.65 -17.52 14.89
N ILE A 268 -8.44 -16.21 14.85
CA ILE A 268 -9.37 -15.24 15.44
C ILE A 268 -10.46 -14.92 14.41
N ILE A 269 -11.67 -15.38 14.68
CA ILE A 269 -12.84 -15.12 13.83
C ILE A 269 -13.51 -13.84 14.33
N LEU A 270 -13.53 -12.81 13.48
CA LEU A 270 -14.23 -11.57 13.77
C LEU A 270 -15.73 -11.75 13.61
N GLY A 271 -16.49 -11.40 14.65
CA GLY A 271 -17.96 -11.40 14.59
C GLY A 271 -18.49 -10.14 13.92
N GLY A 272 -19.64 -10.25 13.26
CA GLY A 272 -20.37 -9.14 12.63
C GLY A 272 -19.71 -8.59 11.36
N ASP A 273 -20.44 -7.72 10.67
CA ASP A 273 -20.00 -7.08 9.45
C ASP A 273 -19.15 -5.82 9.74
N VAL A 274 -18.38 -5.40 8.73
CA VAL A 274 -17.66 -4.12 8.79
C VAL A 274 -18.69 -2.99 8.85
N PRO A 275 -18.64 -2.11 9.86
CA PRO A 275 -19.57 -0.97 9.94
C PRO A 275 -19.45 -0.07 8.71
N SER A 276 -20.56 0.56 8.36
CA SER A 276 -20.58 1.50 7.23
C SER A 276 -19.72 2.73 7.51
N PRO A 277 -18.93 3.20 6.55
CA PRO A 277 -18.20 4.46 6.68
C PRO A 277 -19.12 5.70 6.75
N THR A 278 -20.43 5.51 6.56
CA THR A 278 -21.46 6.55 6.76
C THR A 278 -22.03 6.53 8.17
N ASP A 279 -21.91 5.41 8.90
CA ASP A 279 -22.41 5.24 10.26
C ASP A 279 -21.31 4.61 11.13
N ILE A 280 -20.35 5.45 11.50
CA ILE A 280 -19.18 5.03 12.26
C ILE A 280 -19.55 4.85 13.74
N PRO A 281 -19.17 3.72 14.36
CA PRO A 281 -19.40 3.49 15.78
C PRO A 281 -18.78 4.59 16.64
N SER A 282 -19.48 5.01 17.71
CA SER A 282 -18.95 5.93 18.72
C SER A 282 -17.72 5.34 19.43
N GLY A 283 -16.80 6.19 19.89
CA GLY A 283 -15.58 5.74 20.57
C GLY A 283 -14.63 4.96 19.64
N CYS A 284 -14.17 3.80 20.08
CA CYS A 284 -13.33 2.93 19.28
C CYS A 284 -14.11 2.33 18.10
N ARG A 285 -13.64 2.57 16.87
CA ARG A 285 -14.31 2.12 15.64
C ARG A 285 -14.38 0.61 15.51
N PHE A 286 -13.43 -0.10 16.09
CA PHE A 286 -13.37 -1.56 16.05
C PHE A 286 -14.23 -2.24 17.14
N ARG A 287 -14.81 -1.50 18.09
CA ARG A 287 -15.53 -2.05 19.27
C ARG A 287 -16.64 -3.05 18.95
N THR A 288 -17.33 -2.88 17.84
CA THR A 288 -18.45 -3.74 17.41
C THR A 288 -18.02 -5.13 16.97
N ARG A 289 -16.74 -5.31 16.63
CA ARG A 289 -16.14 -6.58 16.19
C ARG A 289 -15.05 -7.08 17.14
N CYS A 290 -14.75 -6.30 18.20
CA CYS A 290 -13.64 -6.57 19.11
C CYS A 290 -14.09 -7.48 20.26
N TRP A 291 -13.45 -8.63 20.40
CA TRP A 291 -13.70 -9.57 21.53
C TRP A 291 -13.27 -9.03 22.88
N LYS A 292 -12.44 -7.97 22.91
CA LYS A 292 -11.95 -7.29 24.12
C LYS A 292 -12.72 -6.01 24.43
N ALA A 293 -13.80 -5.72 23.69
CA ALA A 293 -14.55 -4.48 23.85
C ALA A 293 -15.10 -4.32 25.27
N ARG A 294 -14.90 -3.12 25.85
CA ARG A 294 -15.38 -2.73 27.18
C ARG A 294 -16.13 -1.41 27.06
N GLU A 295 -16.78 -0.99 28.15
CA GLU A 295 -17.59 0.23 28.19
C GLU A 295 -16.81 1.50 27.76
N ARG A 296 -15.54 1.60 28.16
CA ARG A 296 -14.66 2.70 27.72
C ARG A 296 -14.54 2.79 26.21
N CYS A 297 -14.48 1.64 25.51
CA CYS A 297 -14.40 1.61 24.04
C CYS A 297 -15.62 2.22 23.35
N ALA A 298 -16.78 2.27 24.01
CA ALA A 298 -17.98 2.90 23.45
C ALA A 298 -18.01 4.43 23.65
N ARG A 299 -17.31 4.93 24.68
CA ARG A 299 -17.34 6.32 25.08
C ARG A 299 -16.17 7.13 24.55
N GLU A 300 -15.00 6.54 24.46
CA GLU A 300 -13.75 7.22 24.16
C GLU A 300 -13.10 6.70 22.89
N VAL A 301 -12.59 7.60 22.05
CA VAL A 301 -11.76 7.28 20.90
C VAL A 301 -10.33 7.03 21.40
N PRO A 302 -9.74 5.84 21.19
CA PRO A 302 -8.36 5.61 21.58
C PRO A 302 -7.41 6.45 20.69
N ALA A 303 -6.43 7.08 21.33
CA ALA A 303 -5.35 7.76 20.62
C ALA A 303 -4.39 6.72 20.02
N LEU A 304 -3.80 7.04 18.88
CA LEU A 304 -2.67 6.28 18.33
C LEU A 304 -1.42 6.71 19.10
N ALA A 305 -0.90 5.82 19.94
CA ALA A 305 0.22 6.10 20.85
C ALA A 305 0.95 4.79 21.22
N VAL A 306 2.13 4.93 21.78
CA VAL A 306 2.90 3.78 22.32
C VAL A 306 2.06 3.05 23.35
N PRO A 307 1.83 1.73 23.22
CA PRO A 307 1.07 0.96 24.18
C PRO A 307 1.74 0.91 25.55
N ALA A 308 0.96 1.02 26.63
CA ALA A 308 1.48 0.95 28.01
C ALA A 308 2.22 -0.38 28.34
N VAL A 309 1.97 -1.44 27.59
CA VAL A 309 2.69 -2.70 27.68
C VAL A 309 4.18 -2.55 27.34
N PHE A 310 4.52 -1.63 26.44
CA PHE A 310 5.89 -1.35 26.04
C PHE A 310 6.56 -0.26 26.89
N GLU A 311 5.81 0.65 27.48
CA GLU A 311 6.35 1.68 28.39
C GLU A 311 7.04 1.08 29.62
N ARG A 312 6.55 -0.07 30.11
CA ARG A 312 7.08 -0.78 31.29
C ARG A 312 8.23 -1.74 31.00
N GLY A 313 8.42 -2.15 29.76
CA GLY A 313 9.33 -3.24 29.37
C GLY A 313 10.44 -2.86 28.40
N GLY A 314 10.61 -1.59 28.04
CA GLY A 314 11.63 -1.18 27.05
C GLY A 314 11.30 -1.66 25.64
N GLY A 315 10.03 -1.77 25.30
CA GLY A 315 9.58 -2.11 23.95
C GLY A 315 9.94 -1.05 22.89
N PRO A 316 9.70 -1.33 21.61
CA PRO A 316 10.14 -0.49 20.51
C PRO A 316 9.49 0.89 20.55
N ALA A 317 10.30 1.95 20.50
CA ALA A 317 9.86 3.33 20.61
C ALA A 317 9.00 3.84 19.41
N ALA A 318 8.86 3.03 18.38
CA ALA A 318 8.17 3.39 17.13
C ALA A 318 6.94 2.52 16.85
N HIS A 319 6.39 1.84 17.85
CA HIS A 319 5.20 1.01 17.71
C HIS A 319 4.00 1.67 18.40
N ASP A 320 3.08 2.20 17.61
CA ASP A 320 1.88 2.89 18.10
C ASP A 320 0.63 2.04 17.86
N SER A 321 -0.32 2.07 18.83
CA SER A 321 -1.58 1.34 18.77
C SER A 321 -2.74 2.16 19.31
N ALA A 322 -3.83 2.26 18.56
CA ALA A 322 -5.06 2.95 18.95
C ALA A 322 -6.01 2.02 19.73
N CYS A 323 -5.55 1.48 20.86
CA CYS A 323 -6.34 0.59 21.69
C CYS A 323 -6.21 0.94 23.17
N HIS A 324 -7.35 1.14 23.88
CA HIS A 324 -7.35 1.36 25.35
C HIS A 324 -6.83 0.18 26.16
N PHE A 325 -6.85 -1.02 25.58
CA PHE A 325 -6.49 -2.29 26.19
C PHE A 325 -5.52 -3.05 25.28
N ALA A 326 -4.53 -2.32 24.75
CA ALA A 326 -3.49 -2.90 23.93
C ALA A 326 -2.75 -4.00 24.72
N GLU A 327 -2.60 -5.17 24.10
CA GLU A 327 -1.96 -6.33 24.68
C GLU A 327 -1.24 -7.09 23.59
N GLU A 328 0.03 -7.32 23.78
CA GLU A 328 0.82 -8.10 22.86
C GLU A 328 0.29 -9.55 22.80
N ARG A 329 0.05 -10.02 21.59
CA ARG A 329 -0.33 -11.40 21.34
C ARG A 329 0.30 -11.87 20.05
N ARG A 330 1.33 -12.71 20.17
CA ARG A 330 1.92 -13.35 19.00
C ARG A 330 0.92 -14.32 18.37
N VAL A 331 0.52 -14.07 17.14
CA VAL A 331 -0.46 -14.89 16.41
C VAL A 331 0.16 -15.65 15.23
N VAL A 332 1.36 -15.24 14.79
CA VAL A 332 2.15 -15.96 13.79
C VAL A 332 3.24 -16.73 14.52
N PRO A 333 3.36 -18.06 14.37
CA PRO A 333 4.48 -18.82 14.92
C PRO A 333 5.81 -18.26 14.42
N PRO A 334 6.90 -18.32 15.20
CA PRO A 334 8.23 -17.98 14.70
C PRO A 334 8.54 -18.84 13.47
N GLU A 335 9.19 -18.27 12.48
CA GLU A 335 9.80 -19.05 11.41
C GLU A 335 10.78 -20.04 12.05
N ASP A 336 10.62 -21.31 11.76
CA ASP A 336 11.54 -22.34 12.26
C ASP A 336 12.89 -22.14 11.55
N PRO A 337 13.97 -21.75 12.26
CA PRO A 337 15.28 -21.55 11.64
C PRO A 337 15.90 -22.86 11.09
N GLY A 338 15.22 -24.02 11.26
CA GLY A 338 15.59 -25.34 10.78
C GLY A 338 14.74 -25.89 9.64
N GLY A 339 13.95 -25.09 8.94
CA GLY A 339 13.22 -25.52 7.73
C GLY A 339 14.19 -26.08 6.69
N PRO A 340 13.79 -27.12 5.91
CA PRO A 340 14.68 -27.80 4.96
C PRO A 340 15.28 -26.78 3.99
N GLU A 341 16.62 -26.72 3.95
CA GLU A 341 17.36 -25.97 2.92
C GLU A 341 16.74 -26.30 1.54
N ALA A 342 16.44 -25.25 0.79
CA ALA A 342 15.99 -25.39 -0.59
C ALA A 342 16.99 -26.32 -1.32
N PRO A 343 16.53 -27.34 -2.07
CA PRO A 343 17.43 -28.26 -2.73
C PRO A 343 18.37 -27.47 -3.63
N GLN A 344 19.66 -27.53 -3.31
CA GLN A 344 20.72 -26.96 -4.13
C GLN A 344 20.61 -27.62 -5.51
N ALA A 345 20.37 -26.80 -6.54
CA ALA A 345 20.41 -27.28 -7.93
C ALA A 345 21.79 -27.84 -8.20
N THR A 346 21.90 -29.17 -8.21
CA THR A 346 23.09 -29.86 -8.66
C THR A 346 23.29 -29.55 -10.15
N VAL A 347 24.23 -28.67 -10.42
CA VAL A 347 24.75 -28.48 -11.79
C VAL A 347 25.51 -29.72 -12.13
N ASN A 348 24.83 -30.66 -12.81
CA ASN A 348 25.50 -31.79 -13.45
C ASN A 348 26.37 -31.26 -14.61
N GLY A 349 27.65 -31.09 -14.34
CA GLY A 349 28.65 -30.89 -15.36
C GLY A 349 28.86 -32.19 -16.13
N ASN A 350 28.20 -32.32 -17.30
CA ASN A 350 28.62 -33.27 -18.32
C ASN A 350 29.63 -32.57 -19.24
N GLY A 351 30.91 -32.88 -19.04
CA GLY A 351 31.97 -32.57 -19.98
C GLY A 351 31.91 -33.48 -21.21
N PRO A 352 32.38 -33.02 -22.37
CA PRO A 352 32.35 -33.80 -23.61
C PRO A 352 33.41 -34.88 -23.60
N GLY A 353 33.00 -36.11 -23.97
CA GLY A 353 33.81 -37.15 -24.48
C GLY A 353 33.52 -37.37 -25.96
#